data_7b12cf4a76e1499c50cef244305462da
#
_entry.id   7b12cf4a76e1499c50cef244305462da
#
_cell.length_a   1.000
_cell.length_b   1.000
_cell.length_c   1.000
_cell.angle_alpha   90.00
_cell.angle_beta   90.00
_cell.angle_gamma   90.00
#
_symmetry.space_group_name_H-M   'P 1'
#
loop_
_entity.id
_entity.type
_entity.pdbx_description
1 polymer ?
#
loop_
_entity_poly.entity_id
_entity_poly.type
_entity_poly.pdbx_seq_one_letter_code
_entity_poly.pdbx_strand_id
1 'polypeptide(L)'
;MLEWFLQWFNNVAEQVKILPAFYAAPIMIFVGALDSSLLSLPEVNDYITAYRVAHNPSEVYYFPLFPAIGSVIGCLILYRIARRGEQFVTKRFHPRHLDRVKEIYRKWGIFALVIPALLPPPMPFKIFVVAAGALNYPATRFATVIMIARTARYYFWGWVAFFFRNEVLQILGWLESHLVEILVGVIALFILSFVGRRVYARLRGPSPDHTPERETHATYTD
;
A
#
# COMPACT_ATOMS: atom_id res chain seq x y z
N MET A 1 -8.37 6.09 20.66
CA MET A 1 -8.09 6.54 19.29
C MET A 1 -8.29 5.43 18.26
N LEU A 2 -7.76 4.23 18.48
CA LEU A 2 -7.91 3.10 17.55
C LEU A 2 -9.39 2.65 17.44
N GLU A 3 -10.09 2.52 18.56
CA GLU A 3 -11.50 2.12 18.60
C GLU A 3 -12.43 3.13 17.88
N TRP A 4 -12.20 4.42 18.09
CA TRP A 4 -12.95 5.45 17.39
C TRP A 4 -12.70 5.38 15.86
N PHE A 5 -11.45 5.14 15.44
CA PHE A 5 -11.09 4.99 14.03
C PHE A 5 -11.76 3.74 13.42
N LEU A 6 -11.75 2.61 14.13
CA LEU A 6 -12.39 1.36 13.69
C LEU A 6 -13.92 1.51 13.60
N GLN A 7 -14.54 2.19 14.57
CA GLN A 7 -15.98 2.48 14.55
C GLN A 7 -16.36 3.41 13.40
N TRP A 8 -15.59 4.50 13.20
CA TRP A 8 -15.79 5.40 12.08
C TRP A 8 -15.68 4.67 10.74
N PHE A 9 -14.67 3.83 10.63
CA PHE A 9 -14.40 3.03 9.45
C PHE A 9 -15.55 2.05 9.15
N ASN A 10 -15.98 1.29 10.13
CA ASN A 10 -17.11 0.37 9.99
C ASN A 10 -18.41 1.12 9.62
N ASN A 11 -18.68 2.27 10.23
CA ASN A 11 -19.83 3.09 9.89
C ASN A 11 -19.78 3.59 8.45
N VAL A 12 -18.62 4.04 7.97
CA VAL A 12 -18.45 4.47 6.57
C VAL A 12 -18.65 3.29 5.62
N ALA A 13 -18.07 2.14 5.92
CA ALA A 13 -18.23 0.95 5.10
C ALA A 13 -19.69 0.50 5.01
N GLU A 14 -20.40 0.46 6.15
CA GLU A 14 -21.82 0.11 6.19
C GLU A 14 -22.68 1.12 5.42
N GLN A 15 -22.44 2.41 5.58
CA GLN A 15 -23.17 3.42 4.82
C GLN A 15 -22.94 3.29 3.32
N VAL A 16 -21.70 3.07 2.89
CA VAL A 16 -21.37 2.90 1.46
C VAL A 16 -22.04 1.64 0.89
N LYS A 17 -22.22 0.59 1.68
CA LYS A 17 -22.93 -0.63 1.25
C LYS A 17 -24.40 -0.38 0.89
N ILE A 18 -25.08 0.51 1.60
CA ILE A 18 -26.53 0.75 1.51
C ILE A 18 -26.87 1.94 0.60
N LEU A 19 -26.00 2.95 0.52
CA LEU A 19 -26.25 4.18 -0.22
C LEU A 19 -26.38 3.93 -1.74
N PRO A 20 -27.27 4.67 -2.45
CA PRO A 20 -27.26 4.68 -3.91
C PRO A 20 -25.86 5.02 -4.45
N ALA A 21 -25.51 4.43 -5.59
CA ALA A 21 -24.14 4.57 -6.17
C ALA A 21 -23.70 6.03 -6.34
N PHE A 22 -24.63 6.94 -6.62
CA PHE A 22 -24.35 8.36 -6.76
C PHE A 22 -23.80 9.00 -5.48
N TYR A 23 -24.32 8.61 -4.30
CA TYR A 23 -23.82 9.10 -3.00
C TYR A 23 -22.59 8.31 -2.52
N ALA A 24 -22.49 7.04 -2.88
CA ALA A 24 -21.34 6.23 -2.58
C ALA A 24 -20.07 6.65 -3.36
N ALA A 25 -20.23 7.18 -4.58
CA ALA A 25 -19.13 7.58 -5.45
C ALA A 25 -18.15 8.59 -4.81
N PRO A 26 -18.58 9.75 -4.28
CA PRO A 26 -17.66 10.71 -3.67
C PRO A 26 -16.95 10.13 -2.44
N ILE A 27 -17.65 9.30 -1.66
CA ILE A 27 -17.04 8.62 -0.50
C ILE A 27 -15.95 7.67 -0.96
N MET A 28 -16.18 6.86 -1.99
CA MET A 28 -15.19 5.94 -2.54
C MET A 28 -13.99 6.65 -3.15
N ILE A 29 -14.22 7.78 -3.83
CA ILE A 29 -13.12 8.63 -4.33
C ILE A 29 -12.29 9.15 -3.16
N PHE A 30 -12.93 9.63 -2.10
CA PHE A 30 -12.24 10.16 -0.93
C PHE A 30 -11.46 9.07 -0.18
N VAL A 31 -12.08 7.92 0.08
CA VAL A 31 -11.42 6.77 0.74
C VAL A 31 -10.25 6.26 -0.11
N GLY A 32 -10.43 6.16 -1.44
CA GLY A 32 -9.37 5.77 -2.37
C GLY A 32 -8.20 6.75 -2.38
N ALA A 33 -8.49 8.06 -2.27
CA ALA A 33 -7.45 9.08 -2.18
C ALA A 33 -6.69 9.01 -0.84
N LEU A 34 -7.38 8.81 0.27
CA LEU A 34 -6.77 8.64 1.60
C LEU A 34 -5.89 7.39 1.64
N ASP A 35 -6.40 6.26 1.19
CA ASP A 35 -5.66 5.00 1.17
C ASP A 35 -4.37 5.10 0.35
N SER A 36 -4.45 5.71 -0.82
CA SER A 36 -3.32 5.81 -1.74
C SER A 36 -2.35 6.95 -1.42
N SER A 37 -2.69 7.85 -0.48
CA SER A 37 -1.82 8.93 -0.01
C SER A 37 -0.87 8.47 1.11
N LEU A 38 -0.91 9.12 2.26
CA LEU A 38 -0.05 8.85 3.42
C LEU A 38 -0.61 7.77 4.35
N LEU A 39 -1.92 7.62 4.39
CA LEU A 39 -2.59 6.60 5.18
C LEU A 39 -2.57 5.26 4.42
N SER A 40 -2.21 4.20 5.13
CA SER A 40 -2.34 2.83 4.61
C SER A 40 -3.56 2.20 5.21
N LEU A 41 -4.67 2.29 4.50
CA LEU A 41 -5.87 1.55 4.87
C LEU A 41 -5.77 0.14 4.25
N PRO A 42 -6.06 -0.92 5.01
CA PRO A 42 -5.97 -2.28 4.47
C PRO A 42 -7.13 -2.53 3.48
N GLU A 43 -6.85 -2.53 2.17
CA GLU A 43 -7.65 -3.06 1.04
C GLU A 43 -9.16 -2.80 1.07
N VAL A 44 -9.60 -1.77 1.79
CA VAL A 44 -11.02 -1.44 2.00
C VAL A 44 -11.75 -1.18 0.70
N ASN A 45 -11.08 -0.51 -0.23
CA ASN A 45 -11.65 -0.20 -1.53
C ASN A 45 -11.95 -1.46 -2.34
N ASP A 46 -11.07 -2.47 -2.28
CA ASP A 46 -11.27 -3.75 -2.97
C ASP A 46 -12.46 -4.50 -2.34
N TYR A 47 -12.50 -4.54 -0.99
CA TYR A 47 -13.58 -5.14 -0.24
C TYR A 47 -14.95 -4.51 -0.55
N ILE A 48 -15.06 -3.16 -0.45
CA ILE A 48 -16.33 -2.47 -0.72
C ILE A 48 -16.75 -2.65 -2.17
N THR A 49 -15.79 -2.60 -3.11
CA THR A 49 -16.08 -2.81 -4.54
C THR A 49 -16.63 -4.22 -4.79
N ALA A 50 -16.00 -5.25 -4.23
CA ALA A 50 -16.46 -6.63 -4.35
C ALA A 50 -17.83 -6.83 -3.69
N TYR A 51 -18.04 -6.27 -2.49
CA TYR A 51 -19.31 -6.34 -1.78
C TYR A 51 -20.46 -5.72 -2.59
N ARG A 52 -20.25 -4.52 -3.09
CA ARG A 52 -21.28 -3.79 -3.86
C ARG A 52 -21.64 -4.52 -5.15
N VAL A 53 -20.64 -4.96 -5.91
CA VAL A 53 -20.86 -5.70 -7.15
C VAL A 53 -21.54 -7.05 -6.88
N ALA A 54 -21.19 -7.75 -5.81
CA ALA A 54 -21.86 -8.99 -5.42
C ALA A 54 -23.34 -8.78 -5.09
N HIS A 55 -23.71 -7.64 -4.47
CA HIS A 55 -25.12 -7.32 -4.18
C HIS A 55 -25.85 -6.73 -5.39
N ASN A 56 -25.18 -5.87 -6.16
CA ASN A 56 -25.74 -5.17 -7.31
C ASN A 56 -24.86 -5.42 -8.55
N PRO A 57 -25.06 -6.53 -9.28
CA PRO A 57 -24.20 -6.91 -10.42
C PRO A 57 -24.07 -5.85 -11.51
N SER A 58 -25.11 -5.01 -11.72
CA SER A 58 -25.07 -3.91 -12.69
C SER A 58 -24.02 -2.84 -12.34
N GLU A 59 -23.58 -2.76 -11.11
CA GLU A 59 -22.56 -1.79 -10.68
C GLU A 59 -21.14 -2.15 -11.14
N VAL A 60 -20.90 -3.38 -11.62
CA VAL A 60 -19.58 -3.79 -12.15
C VAL A 60 -19.09 -2.88 -13.26
N TYR A 61 -19.97 -2.29 -14.04
CA TYR A 61 -19.61 -1.45 -15.18
C TYR A 61 -19.05 -0.09 -14.81
N TYR A 62 -19.42 0.48 -13.67
CA TYR A 62 -19.06 1.86 -13.32
C TYR A 62 -18.49 2.04 -11.92
N PHE A 63 -18.89 1.21 -10.95
CA PHE A 63 -18.50 1.40 -9.55
C PHE A 63 -16.97 1.27 -9.32
N PRO A 64 -16.26 0.34 -9.96
CA PRO A 64 -14.79 0.20 -9.82
C PRO A 64 -13.98 1.44 -10.24
N LEU A 65 -14.57 2.35 -11.04
CA LEU A 65 -13.92 3.60 -11.45
C LEU A 65 -13.75 4.60 -10.31
N PHE A 66 -14.67 4.62 -9.34
CA PHE A 66 -14.64 5.61 -8.27
C PHE A 66 -13.40 5.45 -7.37
N PRO A 67 -13.11 4.28 -6.80
CA PRO A 67 -11.87 4.09 -6.04
C PRO A 67 -10.61 4.23 -6.91
N ALA A 68 -10.67 3.91 -8.22
CA ALA A 68 -9.55 4.12 -9.13
C ALA A 68 -9.20 5.61 -9.26
N ILE A 69 -10.20 6.47 -9.49
CA ILE A 69 -10.02 7.93 -9.55
C ILE A 69 -9.46 8.45 -8.23
N GLY A 70 -10.04 8.05 -7.10
CA GLY A 70 -9.55 8.42 -5.77
C GLY A 70 -8.10 8.00 -5.57
N SER A 71 -7.75 6.76 -5.92
CA SER A 71 -6.39 6.24 -5.81
C SER A 71 -5.39 7.07 -6.62
N VAL A 72 -5.73 7.49 -7.84
CA VAL A 72 -4.87 8.35 -8.66
C VAL A 72 -4.65 9.71 -7.99
N ILE A 73 -5.71 10.30 -7.44
CA ILE A 73 -5.61 11.58 -6.71
C ILE A 73 -4.65 11.43 -5.52
N GLY A 74 -4.83 10.39 -4.71
CA GLY A 74 -3.97 10.11 -3.56
C GLY A 74 -2.50 9.86 -3.94
N CYS A 75 -2.28 9.08 -5.00
CA CYS A 75 -0.94 8.84 -5.55
C CYS A 75 -0.30 10.13 -6.08
N LEU A 76 -1.06 11.01 -6.74
CA LEU A 76 -0.56 12.30 -7.23
C LEU A 76 -0.19 13.24 -6.08
N ILE A 77 -0.95 13.24 -4.98
CA ILE A 77 -0.62 14.01 -3.79
C ILE A 77 0.72 13.52 -3.23
N LEU A 78 0.87 12.21 -3.00
CA LEU A 78 2.10 11.63 -2.48
C LEU A 78 3.30 11.86 -3.43
N TYR A 79 3.09 11.70 -4.74
CA TYR A 79 4.08 11.99 -5.77
C TYR A 79 4.55 13.46 -5.72
N ARG A 80 3.61 14.43 -5.61
CA ARG A 80 3.94 15.86 -5.52
C ARG A 80 4.71 16.21 -4.25
N ILE A 81 4.32 15.62 -3.11
CA ILE A 81 5.04 15.78 -1.85
C ILE A 81 6.48 15.26 -1.99
N ALA A 82 6.64 14.06 -2.56
CA ALA A 82 7.95 13.46 -2.78
C ALA A 82 8.82 14.26 -3.76
N ARG A 83 8.22 14.84 -4.79
CA ARG A 83 8.92 15.66 -5.77
C ARG A 83 9.42 17.00 -5.21
N ARG A 84 8.67 17.58 -4.26
CA ARG A 84 9.01 18.90 -3.67
C ARG A 84 9.86 18.82 -2.42
N GLY A 85 9.90 17.67 -1.78
CA GLY A 85 10.46 17.51 -0.43
C GLY A 85 11.47 16.40 -0.31
N GLU A 86 12.72 16.64 -0.71
CA GLU A 86 13.82 15.70 -0.49
C GLU A 86 13.98 15.32 0.99
N GLN A 87 13.78 16.27 1.91
CA GLN A 87 13.78 16.06 3.36
C GLN A 87 12.62 15.18 3.85
N PHE A 88 11.46 15.24 3.22
CA PHE A 88 10.31 14.40 3.57
C PHE A 88 10.56 12.94 3.21
N VAL A 89 11.14 12.72 2.03
CA VAL A 89 11.48 11.39 1.51
C VAL A 89 12.52 10.70 2.38
N THR A 90 13.59 11.42 2.75
CA THR A 90 14.68 10.89 3.59
C THR A 90 14.26 10.60 5.03
N LYS A 91 13.31 11.37 5.59
CA LYS A 91 12.76 11.12 6.93
C LYS A 91 11.79 9.94 6.99
N ARG A 92 11.03 9.69 5.92
CA ARG A 92 9.95 8.68 5.91
C ARG A 92 10.42 7.32 5.36
N PHE A 93 11.41 7.30 4.46
CA PHE A 93 11.87 6.09 3.80
C PHE A 93 13.39 5.94 3.97
N HIS A 94 13.80 4.73 4.34
CA HIS A 94 15.23 4.45 4.53
C HIS A 94 15.97 4.56 3.17
N PRO A 95 17.12 5.25 3.09
CA PRO A 95 17.84 5.50 1.83
C PRO A 95 18.10 4.24 0.99
N ARG A 96 18.45 3.13 1.64
CA ARG A 96 18.69 1.84 0.95
C ARG A 96 17.48 1.33 0.14
N HIS A 97 16.26 1.59 0.61
CA HIS A 97 15.06 1.18 -0.12
C HIS A 97 14.83 2.06 -1.35
N LEU A 98 15.10 3.36 -1.24
CA LEU A 98 14.98 4.30 -2.34
C LEU A 98 16.01 4.00 -3.45
N ASP A 99 17.25 3.72 -3.09
CA ASP A 99 18.29 3.42 -4.08
C ASP A 99 18.02 2.12 -4.84
N ARG A 100 17.54 1.08 -4.14
CA ARG A 100 17.09 -0.16 -4.79
C ARG A 100 15.94 0.08 -5.75
N VAL A 101 14.96 0.92 -5.38
CA VAL A 101 13.83 1.24 -6.24
C VAL A 101 14.25 2.11 -7.44
N LYS A 102 15.19 3.05 -7.27
CA LYS A 102 15.80 3.78 -8.41
C LYS A 102 16.43 2.84 -9.43
N GLU A 103 17.12 1.81 -8.96
CA GLU A 103 17.74 0.80 -9.81
C GLU A 103 16.70 -0.02 -10.58
N ILE A 104 15.59 -0.39 -9.92
CA ILE A 104 14.46 -1.05 -10.55
C ILE A 104 13.82 -0.15 -11.62
N TYR A 105 13.62 1.15 -11.33
CA TYR A 105 13.10 2.10 -12.33
C TYR A 105 14.03 2.23 -13.56
N ARG A 106 15.35 2.24 -13.33
CA ARG A 106 16.33 2.29 -14.43
C ARG A 106 16.28 1.04 -15.30
N LYS A 107 16.05 -0.14 -14.70
CA LYS A 107 16.04 -1.43 -15.40
C LYS A 107 14.69 -1.73 -16.07
N TRP A 108 13.59 -1.46 -15.38
CA TRP A 108 12.24 -1.88 -15.77
C TRP A 108 11.35 -0.73 -16.26
N GLY A 109 11.82 0.52 -16.14
CA GLY A 109 11.07 1.70 -16.58
C GLY A 109 9.67 1.77 -15.99
N ILE A 110 8.65 1.84 -16.85
CA ILE A 110 7.24 1.98 -16.48
C ILE A 110 6.70 0.75 -15.72
N PHE A 111 7.22 -0.46 -16.01
CA PHE A 111 6.80 -1.69 -15.35
C PHE A 111 7.15 -1.70 -13.86
N ALA A 112 8.17 -0.96 -13.45
CA ALA A 112 8.50 -0.75 -12.04
C ALA A 112 7.34 -0.14 -11.24
N LEU A 113 6.43 0.57 -11.89
CA LEU A 113 5.24 1.18 -11.27
C LEU A 113 3.99 0.31 -11.45
N VAL A 114 3.81 -0.30 -12.64
CA VAL A 114 2.63 -1.10 -12.99
C VAL A 114 2.53 -2.33 -12.08
N ILE A 115 3.62 -3.09 -11.95
CA ILE A 115 3.61 -4.35 -11.20
C ILE A 115 3.20 -4.13 -9.74
N PRO A 116 3.82 -3.22 -8.94
CA PRO A 116 3.39 -2.97 -7.58
C PRO A 116 1.99 -2.37 -7.46
N ALA A 117 1.50 -1.66 -8.50
CA ALA A 117 0.15 -1.09 -8.51
C ALA A 117 -0.95 -2.13 -8.69
N LEU A 118 -0.65 -3.24 -9.37
CA LEU A 118 -1.58 -4.35 -9.62
C LEU A 118 -1.58 -5.37 -8.48
N LEU A 119 -0.41 -5.61 -7.86
CA LEU A 119 -0.27 -6.65 -6.84
C LEU A 119 -0.94 -6.25 -5.52
N PRO A 120 -1.53 -7.24 -4.80
CA PRO A 120 -2.03 -7.03 -3.45
C PRO A 120 -0.88 -6.86 -2.45
N PRO A 121 -1.14 -6.34 -1.22
CA PRO A 121 -0.16 -6.34 -0.14
C PRO A 121 0.42 -7.76 0.12
N PRO A 122 1.68 -7.84 0.54
CA PRO A 122 2.49 -6.82 1.20
C PRO A 122 3.42 -5.99 0.30
N MET A 123 3.12 -5.84 -1.00
CA MET A 123 3.98 -5.03 -1.88
C MET A 123 4.05 -3.56 -1.43
N PRO A 124 5.26 -3.00 -1.25
CA PRO A 124 5.43 -1.63 -0.78
C PRO A 124 5.21 -0.60 -1.91
N PHE A 125 4.01 -0.61 -2.50
CA PHE A 125 3.63 0.25 -3.63
C PHE A 125 3.95 1.73 -3.41
N LYS A 126 3.72 2.24 -2.19
CA LYS A 126 3.97 3.66 -1.86
C LYS A 126 5.43 4.09 -2.02
N ILE A 127 6.39 3.17 -1.82
CA ILE A 127 7.82 3.46 -2.05
C ILE A 127 8.07 3.74 -3.53
N PHE A 128 7.40 3.02 -4.43
CA PHE A 128 7.51 3.25 -5.87
C PHE A 128 6.89 4.58 -6.29
N VAL A 129 5.75 4.98 -5.69
CA VAL A 129 5.14 6.31 -5.91
C VAL A 129 6.08 7.42 -5.47
N VAL A 130 6.67 7.30 -4.27
CA VAL A 130 7.64 8.25 -3.73
C VAL A 130 8.89 8.33 -4.60
N ALA A 131 9.41 7.19 -5.04
CA ALA A 131 10.57 7.15 -5.92
C ALA A 131 10.28 7.79 -7.28
N ALA A 132 9.08 7.59 -7.85
CA ALA A 132 8.67 8.26 -9.08
C ALA A 132 8.67 9.80 -8.91
N GLY A 133 8.19 10.30 -7.76
CA GLY A 133 8.27 11.72 -7.41
C GLY A 133 9.70 12.24 -7.28
N ALA A 134 10.53 11.54 -6.52
CA ALA A 134 11.94 11.89 -6.29
C ALA A 134 12.79 11.83 -7.57
N LEU A 135 12.47 10.94 -8.50
CA LEU A 135 13.11 10.82 -9.82
C LEU A 135 12.56 11.80 -10.86
N ASN A 136 11.64 12.70 -10.47
CA ASN A 136 10.98 13.63 -11.38
C ASN A 136 10.34 12.94 -12.61
N TYR A 137 9.79 11.73 -12.44
CA TYR A 137 9.09 11.04 -13.52
C TYR A 137 7.94 11.92 -14.05
N PRO A 138 7.66 11.97 -15.36
CA PRO A 138 6.61 12.86 -15.91
C PRO A 138 5.23 12.58 -15.27
N ALA A 139 4.63 13.61 -14.65
CA ALA A 139 3.39 13.47 -13.87
C ALA A 139 2.20 12.93 -14.71
N THR A 140 2.10 13.30 -15.97
CA THR A 140 1.07 12.80 -16.87
C THR A 140 1.21 11.30 -17.12
N ARG A 141 2.42 10.83 -17.48
CA ARG A 141 2.69 9.40 -17.66
C ARG A 141 2.46 8.61 -16.36
N PHE A 142 2.91 9.17 -15.22
CA PHE A 142 2.65 8.60 -13.90
C PHE A 142 1.15 8.42 -13.65
N ALA A 143 0.35 9.49 -13.81
CA ALA A 143 -1.10 9.45 -13.60
C ALA A 143 -1.81 8.45 -14.51
N THR A 144 -1.46 8.44 -15.81
CA THR A 144 -2.04 7.49 -16.78
C THR A 144 -1.76 6.04 -16.40
N VAL A 145 -0.52 5.74 -16.03
CA VAL A 145 -0.13 4.37 -15.63
C VAL A 145 -0.86 3.93 -14.37
N ILE A 146 -0.91 4.79 -13.35
CA ILE A 146 -1.65 4.48 -12.13
C ILE A 146 -3.14 4.32 -12.41
N MET A 147 -3.73 5.18 -13.25
CA MET A 147 -5.14 5.06 -13.63
C MET A 147 -5.41 3.69 -14.27
N ILE A 148 -4.63 3.29 -15.27
CA ILE A 148 -4.82 2.02 -15.96
C ILE A 148 -4.64 0.85 -14.98
N ALA A 149 -3.56 0.84 -14.19
CA ALA A 149 -3.26 -0.25 -13.28
C ALA A 149 -4.33 -0.38 -12.17
N ARG A 150 -4.73 0.74 -11.57
CA ARG A 150 -5.76 0.74 -10.52
C ARG A 150 -7.14 0.41 -11.06
N THR A 151 -7.50 0.92 -12.21
CA THR A 151 -8.75 0.56 -12.89
C THR A 151 -8.77 -0.94 -13.17
N ALA A 152 -7.72 -1.49 -13.77
CA ALA A 152 -7.61 -2.92 -14.03
C ALA A 152 -7.75 -3.76 -12.75
N ARG A 153 -7.10 -3.35 -11.64
CA ARG A 153 -7.21 -4.02 -10.35
C ARG A 153 -8.63 -4.01 -9.79
N TYR A 154 -9.29 -2.84 -9.74
CA TYR A 154 -10.65 -2.76 -9.18
C TYR A 154 -11.68 -3.45 -10.07
N TYR A 155 -11.52 -3.39 -11.39
CA TYR A 155 -12.36 -4.18 -12.30
C TYR A 155 -12.12 -5.68 -12.16
N PHE A 156 -10.88 -6.10 -11.94
CA PHE A 156 -10.60 -7.52 -11.67
C PHE A 156 -11.39 -8.01 -10.45
N TRP A 157 -11.35 -7.31 -9.32
CA TRP A 157 -12.14 -7.65 -8.14
C TRP A 157 -13.65 -7.52 -8.37
N GLY A 158 -14.08 -6.52 -9.11
CA GLY A 158 -15.48 -6.37 -9.52
C GLY A 158 -15.96 -7.55 -10.36
N TRP A 159 -15.19 -7.99 -11.36
CA TRP A 159 -15.53 -9.14 -12.18
C TRP A 159 -15.48 -10.45 -11.40
N VAL A 160 -14.53 -10.64 -10.51
CA VAL A 160 -14.50 -11.79 -9.59
C VAL A 160 -15.79 -11.84 -8.77
N ALA A 161 -16.21 -10.70 -8.19
CA ALA A 161 -17.45 -10.62 -7.42
C ALA A 161 -18.71 -10.79 -8.27
N PHE A 162 -18.68 -10.41 -9.54
CA PHE A 162 -19.78 -10.63 -10.48
C PHE A 162 -19.97 -12.11 -10.83
N PHE A 163 -18.88 -12.82 -11.17
CA PHE A 163 -18.95 -14.22 -11.60
C PHE A 163 -19.08 -15.18 -10.42
N PHE A 164 -18.43 -14.91 -9.29
CA PHE A 164 -18.39 -15.76 -8.09
C PHE A 164 -19.17 -15.13 -6.93
N ARG A 165 -20.36 -14.62 -7.24
CA ARG A 165 -21.17 -13.85 -6.30
C ARG A 165 -21.41 -14.56 -4.97
N ASN A 166 -21.84 -15.83 -5.02
CA ASN A 166 -22.21 -16.57 -3.82
C ASN A 166 -21.00 -16.87 -2.95
N GLU A 167 -19.90 -17.27 -3.56
CA GLU A 167 -18.63 -17.56 -2.90
C GLU A 167 -18.03 -16.30 -2.27
N VAL A 168 -18.07 -15.19 -3.00
CA VAL A 168 -17.61 -13.88 -2.51
C VAL A 168 -18.44 -13.44 -1.32
N LEU A 169 -19.76 -13.53 -1.37
CA LEU A 169 -20.64 -13.18 -0.24
C LEU A 169 -20.41 -14.05 0.98
N GLN A 170 -20.16 -15.36 0.81
CA GLN A 170 -19.81 -16.26 1.90
C GLN A 170 -18.47 -15.87 2.54
N ILE A 171 -17.45 -15.63 1.72
CA ILE A 171 -16.12 -15.21 2.20
C ILE A 171 -16.21 -13.86 2.94
N LEU A 172 -16.93 -12.89 2.39
CA LEU A 172 -17.09 -11.57 2.99
C LEU A 172 -17.84 -11.66 4.33
N GLY A 173 -18.92 -12.47 4.40
CA GLY A 173 -19.65 -12.70 5.63
C GLY A 173 -18.82 -13.42 6.70
N TRP A 174 -18.01 -14.41 6.28
CA TRP A 174 -17.06 -15.06 7.18
C TRP A 174 -15.99 -14.09 7.68
N LEU A 175 -15.45 -13.25 6.80
CA LEU A 175 -14.47 -12.24 7.15
C LEU A 175 -15.03 -11.21 8.15
N GLU A 176 -16.26 -10.74 7.94
CA GLU A 176 -16.94 -9.83 8.87
C GLU A 176 -17.12 -10.45 10.26
N SER A 177 -17.55 -11.72 10.33
CA SER A 177 -17.77 -12.41 11.59
C SER A 177 -16.50 -12.69 12.40
N HIS A 178 -15.32 -12.84 11.72
CA HIS A 178 -14.03 -13.15 12.36
C HIS A 178 -13.02 -12.00 12.33
N LEU A 179 -13.48 -10.79 11.97
CA LEU A 179 -12.62 -9.63 11.76
C LEU A 179 -11.78 -9.30 13.00
N VAL A 180 -12.37 -9.37 14.19
CA VAL A 180 -11.69 -9.12 15.47
C VAL A 180 -10.63 -10.19 15.74
N GLU A 181 -10.94 -11.47 15.51
CA GLU A 181 -10.02 -12.58 15.73
C GLU A 181 -8.83 -12.50 14.78
N ILE A 182 -9.08 -12.18 13.51
CA ILE A 182 -8.03 -11.99 12.49
C ILE A 182 -7.12 -10.82 12.87
N LEU A 183 -7.70 -9.70 13.31
CA LEU A 183 -6.94 -8.52 13.72
C LEU A 183 -6.06 -8.82 14.94
N VAL A 184 -6.61 -9.49 15.95
CA VAL A 184 -5.86 -9.94 17.13
C VAL A 184 -4.74 -10.91 16.74
N GLY A 185 -5.02 -11.86 15.84
CA GLY A 185 -4.03 -12.81 15.33
C GLY A 185 -2.87 -12.12 14.60
N VAL A 186 -3.17 -11.15 13.73
CA VAL A 186 -2.16 -10.37 12.99
C VAL A 186 -1.30 -9.53 13.95
N ILE A 187 -1.93 -8.88 14.94
CA ILE A 187 -1.20 -8.10 15.96
C ILE A 187 -0.31 -9.02 16.79
N ALA A 188 -0.81 -10.19 17.22
CA ALA A 188 -0.04 -11.17 17.98
C ALA A 188 1.16 -11.68 17.18
N LEU A 189 0.98 -12.01 15.89
CA LEU A 189 2.07 -12.40 15.00
C LEU A 189 3.10 -11.29 14.81
N PHE A 190 2.66 -10.04 14.70
CA PHE A 190 3.56 -8.90 14.58
C PHE A 190 4.39 -8.70 15.85
N ILE A 191 3.77 -8.77 17.03
CA ILE A 191 4.44 -8.70 18.33
C ILE A 191 5.43 -9.84 18.47
N LEU A 192 5.03 -11.08 18.16
CA LEU A 192 5.88 -12.26 18.23
C LEU A 192 7.09 -12.15 17.29
N SER A 193 6.88 -11.68 16.06
CA SER A 193 7.95 -11.41 15.09
C SER A 193 8.92 -10.32 15.58
N PHE A 194 8.39 -9.26 16.18
CA PHE A 194 9.20 -8.18 16.73
C PHE A 194 10.03 -8.62 17.94
N VAL A 195 9.41 -9.35 18.87
CA VAL A 195 10.08 -9.93 20.03
C VAL A 195 11.12 -10.96 19.60
N GLY A 196 10.77 -11.85 18.69
CA GLY A 196 11.68 -12.85 18.13
C GLY A 196 12.93 -12.22 17.50
N ARG A 197 12.76 -11.15 16.71
CA ARG A 197 13.89 -10.38 16.12
C ARG A 197 14.76 -9.74 17.20
N ARG A 198 14.18 -9.19 18.27
CA ARG A 198 14.94 -8.60 19.38
C ARG A 198 15.71 -9.66 20.20
N VAL A 199 15.08 -10.79 20.46
CA VAL A 199 15.73 -11.91 21.17
C VAL A 199 16.86 -12.48 20.30
N TYR A 200 16.62 -12.71 19.01
CA TYR A 200 17.65 -13.18 18.08
C TYR A 200 18.83 -12.20 17.95
N ALA A 201 18.56 -10.89 17.91
CA ALA A 201 19.61 -9.87 17.87
C ALA A 201 20.43 -9.82 19.18
N ARG A 202 19.83 -10.11 20.34
CA ARG A 202 20.54 -10.20 21.63
C ARG A 202 21.38 -11.47 21.75
N LEU A 203 20.90 -12.59 21.19
CA LEU A 203 21.63 -13.86 21.20
C LEU A 203 22.82 -13.89 20.24
N ARG A 204 22.78 -13.05 19.21
CA ARG A 204 23.85 -12.91 18.22
C ARG A 204 24.92 -11.90 18.66
N GLY A 205 25.39 -11.82 19.84
CA GLY A 205 26.46 -10.97 20.36
C GLY A 205 27.15 -9.99 19.36
N PRO A 206 27.78 -8.93 19.77
CA PRO A 206 28.48 -8.04 18.84
C PRO A 206 29.47 -8.86 18.02
N SER A 207 29.42 -8.73 16.68
CA SER A 207 30.45 -9.29 15.79
C SER A 207 31.83 -8.87 16.30
N PRO A 208 32.82 -9.76 16.34
CA PRO A 208 34.18 -9.38 16.75
C PRO A 208 34.62 -8.23 15.82
N ASP A 209 34.94 -7.14 16.48
CA ASP A 209 35.44 -5.91 15.85
C ASP A 209 36.72 -6.28 15.09
N HIS A 210 36.75 -6.07 13.81
CA HIS A 210 37.98 -6.05 13.05
C HIS A 210 38.78 -4.85 13.54
N THR A 211 39.59 -5.04 14.56
CA THR A 211 40.69 -4.14 14.87
C THR A 211 41.55 -3.97 13.63
N PRO A 212 41.68 -2.76 13.06
CA PRO A 212 42.66 -2.56 12.02
C PRO A 212 44.05 -2.78 12.65
N GLU A 213 44.81 -3.75 12.10
CA GLU A 213 46.19 -3.92 12.41
C GLU A 213 46.92 -2.57 12.22
N ARG A 214 47.46 -2.06 13.32
CA ARG A 214 48.42 -0.94 13.28
C ARG A 214 49.62 -1.43 12.46
N GLU A 215 49.72 -0.98 11.21
CA GLU A 215 50.99 -0.99 10.49
C GLU A 215 52.01 -0.15 11.31
N THR A 216 52.88 -0.82 12.00
CA THR A 216 54.09 -0.25 12.58
C THR A 216 55.00 0.17 11.42
N HIS A 217 55.00 1.46 11.07
CA HIS A 217 56.04 2.05 10.31
C HIS A 217 57.35 1.92 11.08
N ALA A 218 58.17 0.94 10.67
CA ALA A 218 59.57 0.90 11.06
C ALA A 218 60.28 2.06 10.35
N THR A 219 60.65 3.05 11.13
CA THR A 219 61.63 4.06 10.78
C THR A 219 62.95 3.41 10.51
N TYR A 220 63.40 3.37 9.25
CA TYR A 220 64.84 3.19 8.91
C TYR A 220 65.48 4.56 8.86
N THR A 221 66.29 4.86 9.85
CA THR A 221 67.38 5.82 9.79
C THR A 221 68.63 5.11 9.22
N ASP A 222 69.13 5.61 8.11
CA ASP A 222 70.56 5.82 7.79
C ASP A 222 70.66 6.73 6.60
#